data_60c53d4a4b38346eee3f0bfc0a26b284
#
_entry.id   60c53d4a4b38346eee3f0bfc0a26b284
#
_cell.length_a   1.000
_cell.length_b   1.000
_cell.length_c   1.000
_cell.angle_alpha   90.00
_cell.angle_beta   90.00
_cell.angle_gamma   90.00
#
_symmetry.space_group_name_H-M   'P 1'
#
loop_
_entity.id
_entity.type
_entity.pdbx_description
1 polymer ?
#
loop_
_entity_poly.entity_id
_entity_poly.type
_entity_poly.pdbx_seq_one_letter_code
_entity_poly.pdbx_strand_id
1 'polypeptide(L)'
;MKRIWMYLKMYKKECVLAPLFKMLEATFELFVPLVVSAIIDVGIAGADKGYIVKMCFVLVALAIIGLTSSITAQYFAAKAAVGCSTQMRHHLFKHIQSLSFTEMDTIGTSTLITRMTSDINQVQNGVNLVLRLFLRSPFIVFGAMIMAFTIDVKAALVFVGAIPILAVIVFGIMLSTRPLYKKVQAGLDKILGITRENLTGVRVIRAFNKENEEVDRFKKSNEELNHLQKFVGKISGLMNPLTYAVVNISIILLIWIGAVRVNSGTLTQGQVVALYNYMSQILVELIKLANLVINITKALACANRIDGVFAVKSSMADGKLDISETGKNTQVPAVEFKNVCLKYAGGGEEALTDINFSVMPGETVGVIGGTGSGK
;
A
#
# COMPACT_ATOMS: atom_id res chain seq x y z
N MET A 1 -7.57 10.82 3.75
CA MET A 1 -6.98 11.44 2.53
C MET A 1 -6.46 12.85 2.76
N LYS A 2 -7.24 13.80 3.29
CA LYS A 2 -6.78 15.18 3.57
C LYS A 2 -5.52 15.25 4.45
N ARG A 3 -5.38 14.36 5.44
CA ARG A 3 -4.23 14.33 6.36
C ARG A 3 -2.93 13.90 5.69
N ILE A 4 -2.96 12.85 4.84
CA ILE A 4 -1.76 12.44 4.07
C ILE A 4 -1.27 13.61 3.22
N TRP A 5 -2.18 14.28 2.52
CA TRP A 5 -1.85 15.44 1.71
C TRP A 5 -1.28 16.60 2.53
N MET A 6 -1.78 16.78 3.76
CA MET A 6 -1.25 17.80 4.68
C MET A 6 0.20 17.50 5.08
N TYR A 7 0.54 16.25 5.39
CA TYR A 7 1.91 15.85 5.73
C TYR A 7 2.84 15.91 4.51
N LEU A 8 2.36 15.53 3.32
CA LEU A 8 3.13 15.63 2.08
C LEU A 8 3.42 17.08 1.67
N LYS A 9 2.58 18.05 2.06
CA LYS A 9 2.86 19.46 1.83
C LYS A 9 4.17 19.95 2.44
N MET A 10 4.65 19.31 3.51
CA MET A 10 5.96 19.62 4.11
C MET A 10 7.13 19.18 3.22
N TYR A 11 6.89 18.22 2.32
CA TYR A 11 7.88 17.62 1.42
C TYR A 11 7.56 17.91 -0.06
N LYS A 12 7.08 19.14 -0.36
CA LYS A 12 6.65 19.53 -1.71
C LYS A 12 7.75 19.35 -2.76
N LYS A 13 8.99 19.75 -2.42
CA LYS A 13 10.14 19.63 -3.32
C LYS A 13 10.41 18.16 -3.69
N GLU A 14 10.44 17.30 -2.71
CA GLU A 14 10.66 15.87 -2.87
C GLU A 14 9.53 15.20 -3.66
N CYS A 15 8.28 15.60 -3.40
CA CYS A 15 7.10 15.09 -4.11
C CYS A 15 7.06 15.47 -5.60
N VAL A 16 7.73 16.56 -6.00
CA VAL A 16 7.84 16.97 -7.40
C VAL A 16 9.10 16.37 -8.04
N LEU A 17 10.25 16.43 -7.33
CA LEU A 17 11.53 15.96 -7.85
C LEU A 17 11.53 14.45 -8.09
N ALA A 18 10.94 13.65 -7.19
CA ALA A 18 10.91 12.20 -7.33
C ALA A 18 10.23 11.73 -8.64
N PRO A 19 8.99 12.14 -8.96
CA PRO A 19 8.38 11.80 -10.24
C PRO A 19 9.11 12.39 -11.44
N LEU A 20 9.65 13.61 -11.32
CA LEU A 20 10.38 14.27 -12.42
C LEU A 20 11.63 13.47 -12.82
N PHE A 21 12.48 13.08 -11.86
CA PHE A 21 13.64 12.23 -12.14
C PHE A 21 13.23 10.84 -12.62
N LYS A 22 12.07 10.33 -12.16
CA LYS A 22 11.56 9.04 -12.62
C LYS A 22 11.04 9.10 -14.06
N MET A 23 10.45 10.22 -14.48
CA MET A 23 10.08 10.46 -15.87
C MET A 23 11.31 10.66 -16.74
N LEU A 24 12.35 11.36 -16.24
CA LEU A 24 13.61 11.53 -16.97
C LEU A 24 14.28 10.18 -17.23
N GLU A 25 14.38 9.30 -16.21
CA GLU A 25 14.82 7.90 -16.37
C GLU A 25 14.03 7.18 -17.46
N ALA A 26 12.69 7.26 -17.40
CA ALA A 26 11.81 6.63 -18.36
C ALA A 26 12.03 7.16 -19.81
N THR A 27 12.32 8.45 -19.95
CA THR A 27 12.63 9.05 -21.26
C THR A 27 13.91 8.45 -21.84
N PHE A 28 14.97 8.32 -21.03
CA PHE A 28 16.21 7.70 -21.51
C PHE A 28 16.02 6.21 -21.83
N GLU A 29 15.21 5.50 -21.07
CA GLU A 29 14.86 4.10 -21.32
C GLU A 29 14.15 3.92 -22.69
N LEU A 30 13.30 4.88 -23.11
CA LEU A 30 12.64 4.88 -24.41
C LEU A 30 13.61 5.12 -25.59
N PHE A 31 14.75 5.77 -25.38
CA PHE A 31 15.75 5.95 -26.43
C PHE A 31 16.63 4.72 -26.67
N VAL A 32 16.75 3.81 -25.69
CA VAL A 32 17.61 2.62 -25.80
C VAL A 32 17.27 1.77 -27.04
N PRO A 33 16.00 1.42 -27.33
CA PRO A 33 15.66 0.64 -28.50
C PRO A 33 16.05 1.31 -29.84
N LEU A 34 16.00 2.65 -29.91
CA LEU A 34 16.41 3.39 -31.11
C LEU A 34 17.93 3.33 -31.33
N VAL A 35 18.71 3.43 -30.25
CA VAL A 35 20.18 3.30 -30.37
C VAL A 35 20.55 1.87 -30.77
N VAL A 36 19.85 0.86 -30.26
CA VAL A 36 20.02 -0.54 -30.67
C VAL A 36 19.67 -0.71 -32.18
N SER A 37 18.57 -0.10 -32.64
CA SER A 37 18.23 -0.07 -34.06
C SER A 37 19.34 0.50 -34.90
N ALA A 38 19.91 1.65 -34.49
CA ALA A 38 21.02 2.29 -35.24
C ALA A 38 22.30 1.42 -35.27
N ILE A 39 22.58 0.68 -34.17
CA ILE A 39 23.70 -0.28 -34.17
C ILE A 39 23.49 -1.37 -35.22
N ILE A 40 22.25 -1.90 -35.31
CA ILE A 40 21.93 -2.97 -36.27
C ILE A 40 21.99 -2.45 -37.72
N ASP A 41 21.30 -1.34 -37.99
CA ASP A 41 21.05 -0.84 -39.34
C ASP A 41 22.27 -0.16 -39.97
N VAL A 42 23.08 0.54 -39.18
CA VAL A 42 24.25 1.27 -39.66
C VAL A 42 25.54 0.53 -39.29
N GLY A 43 25.66 0.12 -38.05
CA GLY A 43 26.91 -0.49 -37.57
C GLY A 43 27.15 -1.88 -38.11
N ILE A 44 26.17 -2.78 -37.94
CA ILE A 44 26.30 -4.19 -38.34
C ILE A 44 26.16 -4.31 -39.87
N ALA A 45 25.12 -3.71 -40.46
CA ALA A 45 24.89 -3.78 -41.90
C ALA A 45 26.00 -3.10 -42.68
N GLY A 46 26.59 -2.02 -42.18
CA GLY A 46 27.73 -1.32 -42.79
C GLY A 46 29.09 -1.88 -42.39
N ALA A 47 29.17 -2.93 -41.56
CA ALA A 47 30.41 -3.50 -40.98
C ALA A 47 31.35 -2.45 -40.36
N ASP A 48 30.79 -1.32 -39.86
CA ASP A 48 31.55 -0.21 -39.26
C ASP A 48 31.73 -0.45 -37.76
N LYS A 49 32.87 -1.03 -37.40
CA LYS A 49 33.26 -1.27 -36.00
C LYS A 49 33.37 0.02 -35.18
N GLY A 50 33.81 1.13 -35.82
CA GLY A 50 33.93 2.42 -35.13
C GLY A 50 32.58 2.97 -34.69
N TYR A 51 31.59 2.89 -35.58
CA TYR A 51 30.23 3.29 -35.32
C TYR A 51 29.59 2.43 -34.17
N ILE A 52 29.81 1.10 -34.23
CA ILE A 52 29.29 0.19 -33.16
C ILE A 52 29.86 0.60 -31.81
N VAL A 53 31.17 0.78 -31.69
CA VAL A 53 31.83 1.18 -30.46
C VAL A 53 31.29 2.52 -29.93
N LYS A 54 31.15 3.51 -30.85
CA LYS A 54 30.58 4.82 -30.50
C LYS A 54 29.15 4.69 -29.92
N MET A 55 28.29 3.89 -30.56
CA MET A 55 26.90 3.69 -30.10
C MET A 55 26.85 2.87 -28.81
N CYS A 56 27.78 1.94 -28.58
CA CYS A 56 27.91 1.27 -27.28
C CYS A 56 28.27 2.27 -26.15
N PHE A 57 29.16 3.24 -26.41
CA PHE A 57 29.42 4.31 -25.44
C PHE A 57 28.17 5.16 -25.19
N VAL A 58 27.35 5.43 -26.18
CA VAL A 58 26.06 6.13 -26.01
C VAL A 58 25.12 5.31 -25.11
N LEU A 59 25.02 3.98 -25.31
CA LEU A 59 24.23 3.11 -24.43
C LEU A 59 24.74 3.15 -22.99
N VAL A 60 26.05 3.09 -22.79
CA VAL A 60 26.65 3.19 -21.45
C VAL A 60 26.34 4.56 -20.82
N ALA A 61 26.44 5.66 -21.58
CA ALA A 61 26.09 6.99 -21.11
C ALA A 61 24.62 7.09 -20.72
N LEU A 62 23.72 6.58 -21.55
CA LEU A 62 22.27 6.51 -21.24
C LEU A 62 22.00 5.68 -19.97
N ALA A 63 22.71 4.55 -19.80
CA ALA A 63 22.59 3.72 -18.61
C ALA A 63 23.07 4.45 -17.35
N ILE A 64 24.19 5.18 -17.40
CA ILE A 64 24.72 5.95 -16.27
C ILE A 64 23.76 7.10 -15.90
N ILE A 65 23.26 7.84 -16.89
CA ILE A 65 22.30 8.93 -16.67
C ILE A 65 20.98 8.37 -16.12
N GLY A 66 20.49 7.24 -16.67
CA GLY A 66 19.31 6.55 -16.17
C GLY A 66 19.49 6.06 -14.72
N LEU A 67 20.65 5.47 -14.41
CA LEU A 67 20.98 5.00 -13.06
C LEU A 67 21.02 6.16 -12.05
N THR A 68 21.71 7.24 -12.36
CA THR A 68 21.80 8.42 -11.49
C THR A 68 20.43 9.06 -11.27
N SER A 69 19.61 9.16 -12.32
CA SER A 69 18.22 9.64 -12.25
C SER A 69 17.36 8.72 -11.39
N SER A 70 17.51 7.40 -11.52
CA SER A 70 16.79 6.41 -10.74
C SER A 70 17.13 6.47 -9.25
N ILE A 71 18.43 6.56 -8.91
CA ILE A 71 18.89 6.69 -7.52
C ILE A 71 18.36 7.97 -6.90
N THR A 72 18.45 9.09 -7.62
CA THR A 72 17.96 10.40 -7.18
C THR A 72 16.45 10.38 -6.95
N ALA A 73 15.69 9.82 -7.88
CA ALA A 73 14.25 9.64 -7.75
C ALA A 73 13.88 8.80 -6.52
N GLN A 74 14.61 7.67 -6.32
CA GLN A 74 14.41 6.78 -5.17
C GLN A 74 14.70 7.50 -3.85
N TYR A 75 15.78 8.27 -3.77
CA TYR A 75 16.13 9.05 -2.59
C TYR A 75 15.04 10.05 -2.21
N PHE A 76 14.56 10.86 -3.16
CA PHE A 76 13.50 11.84 -2.90
C PHE A 76 12.16 11.19 -2.56
N ALA A 77 11.79 10.10 -3.25
CA ALA A 77 10.58 9.36 -2.93
C ALA A 77 10.62 8.74 -1.53
N ALA A 78 11.75 8.14 -1.16
CA ALA A 78 11.96 7.57 0.18
C ALA A 78 11.92 8.66 1.26
N LYS A 79 12.61 9.79 1.05
CA LYS A 79 12.64 10.92 1.98
C LYS A 79 11.24 11.48 2.22
N ALA A 80 10.42 11.67 1.17
CA ALA A 80 9.04 12.13 1.30
C ALA A 80 8.16 11.10 2.01
N ALA A 81 8.26 9.82 1.66
CA ALA A 81 7.44 8.77 2.24
C ALA A 81 7.75 8.53 3.72
N VAL A 82 9.05 8.44 4.06
CA VAL A 82 9.51 8.26 5.46
C VAL A 82 9.17 9.51 6.28
N GLY A 83 9.42 10.71 5.75
CA GLY A 83 9.10 11.95 6.44
C GLY A 83 7.60 12.08 6.72
N CYS A 84 6.75 11.76 5.74
CA CYS A 84 5.29 11.72 5.91
C CYS A 84 4.88 10.73 7.01
N SER A 85 5.42 9.51 7.00
CA SER A 85 5.08 8.49 8.00
C SER A 85 5.57 8.86 9.41
N THR A 86 6.74 9.49 9.54
CA THR A 86 7.28 9.97 10.81
C THR A 86 6.38 11.04 11.43
N GLN A 87 5.96 12.02 10.63
CA GLN A 87 5.03 13.06 11.09
C GLN A 87 3.66 12.46 11.47
N MET A 88 3.18 11.49 10.68
CA MET A 88 1.93 10.79 10.99
C MET A 88 2.02 10.02 12.31
N ARG A 89 3.13 9.31 12.57
CA ARG A 89 3.36 8.62 13.86
C ARG A 89 3.39 9.60 15.02
N HIS A 90 4.13 10.70 14.87
CA HIS A 90 4.23 11.71 15.92
C HIS A 90 2.85 12.29 16.29
N HIS A 91 2.08 12.72 15.30
CA HIS A 91 0.75 13.27 15.56
C HIS A 91 -0.24 12.22 16.07
N LEU A 92 -0.18 10.98 15.55
CA LEU A 92 -1.05 9.91 16.01
C LEU A 92 -0.74 9.54 17.46
N PHE A 93 0.54 9.44 17.82
CA PHE A 93 0.96 9.17 19.19
C PHE A 93 0.49 10.30 20.14
N LYS A 94 0.74 11.57 19.76
CA LYS A 94 0.26 12.71 20.53
C LYS A 94 -1.26 12.70 20.72
N HIS A 95 -2.01 12.32 19.70
CA HIS A 95 -3.47 12.22 19.76
C HIS A 95 -3.90 11.07 20.69
N ILE A 96 -3.28 9.90 20.60
CA ILE A 96 -3.57 8.76 21.49
C ILE A 96 -3.33 9.14 22.95
N GLN A 97 -2.24 9.86 23.25
CA GLN A 97 -1.93 10.32 24.61
C GLN A 97 -2.92 11.36 25.14
N SER A 98 -3.69 12.01 24.28
CA SER A 98 -4.75 12.96 24.68
C SER A 98 -6.12 12.32 24.83
N LEU A 99 -6.28 11.04 24.52
CA LEU A 99 -7.53 10.29 24.70
C LEU A 99 -7.70 9.89 26.17
N SER A 100 -8.94 9.81 26.64
CA SER A 100 -9.24 9.27 27.96
C SER A 100 -9.18 7.73 27.95
N PHE A 101 -9.17 7.13 29.14
CA PHE A 101 -9.17 5.67 29.29
C PHE A 101 -10.37 5.02 28.62
N THR A 102 -11.55 5.65 28.64
CA THR A 102 -12.76 5.15 27.99
C THR A 102 -12.62 4.96 26.50
N GLU A 103 -12.04 5.93 25.79
CA GLU A 103 -11.79 5.83 24.36
C GLU A 103 -10.68 4.81 24.06
N MET A 104 -9.64 4.76 24.88
CA MET A 104 -8.55 3.79 24.73
C MET A 104 -9.06 2.35 24.88
N ASP A 105 -9.92 2.10 25.85
CA ASP A 105 -10.53 0.78 26.08
C ASP A 105 -11.50 0.41 24.94
N THR A 106 -12.28 1.38 24.46
CA THR A 106 -13.23 1.17 23.36
C THR A 106 -12.52 0.82 22.04
N ILE A 107 -11.40 1.50 21.71
CA ILE A 107 -10.62 1.23 20.51
C ILE A 107 -9.80 -0.06 20.69
N GLY A 108 -9.31 -0.30 21.87
CA GLY A 108 -8.41 -1.40 22.24
C GLY A 108 -6.94 -1.12 21.93
N THR A 109 -6.07 -1.40 22.88
CA THR A 109 -4.62 -1.15 22.80
C THR A 109 -3.97 -1.88 21.62
N SER A 110 -4.36 -3.13 21.36
CA SER A 110 -3.84 -3.91 20.23
C SER A 110 -4.15 -3.28 18.88
N THR A 111 -5.35 -2.67 18.75
CA THR A 111 -5.74 -1.91 17.57
C THR A 111 -4.87 -0.67 17.41
N LEU A 112 -4.67 0.11 18.46
CA LEU A 112 -3.83 1.32 18.43
C LEU A 112 -2.39 1.00 18.02
N ILE A 113 -1.80 -0.08 18.57
CA ILE A 113 -0.46 -0.55 18.17
C ILE A 113 -0.44 -0.90 16.67
N THR A 114 -1.44 -1.61 16.17
CA THR A 114 -1.54 -1.96 14.75
C THR A 114 -1.61 -0.71 13.86
N ARG A 115 -2.36 0.33 14.27
CA ARG A 115 -2.44 1.62 13.54
C ARG A 115 -1.08 2.32 13.52
N MET A 116 -0.36 2.35 14.67
CA MET A 116 0.95 2.99 14.81
C MET A 116 2.05 2.30 14.01
N THR A 117 1.96 1.00 13.81
CA THR A 117 3.00 0.17 13.18
C THR A 117 2.62 -0.23 11.75
N SER A 118 1.79 -1.25 11.59
CA SER A 118 1.47 -1.88 10.31
C SER A 118 0.76 -0.92 9.35
N ASP A 119 -0.26 -0.19 9.83
CA ASP A 119 -1.05 0.68 8.96
C ASP A 119 -0.24 1.89 8.46
N ILE A 120 0.55 2.53 9.32
CA ILE A 120 1.42 3.64 8.90
C ILE A 120 2.51 3.14 7.93
N ASN A 121 3.09 1.96 8.16
CA ASN A 121 4.06 1.38 7.23
C ASN A 121 3.44 1.10 5.86
N GLN A 122 2.18 0.62 5.82
CA GLN A 122 1.47 0.41 4.56
C GLN A 122 1.19 1.73 3.83
N VAL A 123 0.85 2.79 4.55
CA VAL A 123 0.69 4.15 3.98
C VAL A 123 2.02 4.66 3.44
N GLN A 124 3.12 4.51 4.20
CA GLN A 124 4.48 4.87 3.75
C GLN A 124 4.85 4.18 2.44
N ASN A 125 4.64 2.85 2.37
CA ASN A 125 4.91 2.08 1.16
C ASN A 125 4.04 2.54 -0.01
N GLY A 126 2.77 2.82 0.23
CA GLY A 126 1.86 3.36 -0.78
C GLY A 126 2.31 4.71 -1.33
N VAL A 127 2.69 5.65 -0.47
CA VAL A 127 3.23 6.96 -0.86
C VAL A 127 4.51 6.80 -1.69
N ASN A 128 5.44 5.96 -1.26
CA ASN A 128 6.68 5.69 -1.99
C ASN A 128 6.41 5.15 -3.40
N LEU A 129 5.52 4.16 -3.52
CA LEU A 129 5.16 3.57 -4.81
C LEU A 129 4.44 4.55 -5.73
N VAL A 130 3.55 5.39 -5.18
CA VAL A 130 2.87 6.44 -5.97
C VAL A 130 3.90 7.42 -6.56
N LEU A 131 4.81 7.94 -5.75
CA LEU A 131 5.81 8.90 -6.21
C LEU A 131 6.75 8.34 -7.29
N ARG A 132 6.96 7.00 -7.30
CA ARG A 132 7.88 6.34 -8.23
C ARG A 132 7.22 5.80 -9.51
N LEU A 133 6.03 5.23 -9.41
CA LEU A 133 5.45 4.43 -10.48
C LEU A 133 4.20 5.03 -11.10
N PHE A 134 3.47 5.90 -10.38
CA PHE A 134 2.16 6.38 -10.82
C PHE A 134 2.23 7.16 -12.15
N LEU A 135 3.22 8.01 -12.31
CA LEU A 135 3.44 8.75 -13.57
C LEU A 135 4.31 7.97 -14.55
N ARG A 136 5.29 7.20 -14.05
CA ARG A 136 6.25 6.47 -14.88
C ARG A 136 5.58 5.41 -15.77
N SER A 137 4.73 4.54 -15.20
CA SER A 137 4.17 3.42 -15.96
C SER A 137 3.27 3.88 -17.10
N PRO A 138 2.31 4.81 -16.93
CA PRO A 138 1.57 5.36 -18.07
C PRO A 138 2.48 6.07 -19.08
N PHE A 139 3.48 6.83 -18.60
CA PHE A 139 4.40 7.54 -19.47
C PHE A 139 5.20 6.60 -20.39
N ILE A 140 5.67 5.45 -19.89
CA ILE A 140 6.36 4.46 -20.71
C ILE A 140 5.40 3.81 -21.71
N VAL A 141 4.18 3.43 -21.28
CA VAL A 141 3.19 2.80 -22.16
C VAL A 141 2.84 3.70 -23.34
N PHE A 142 2.47 4.96 -23.03
CA PHE A 142 2.15 5.93 -24.09
C PHE A 142 3.39 6.38 -24.85
N GLY A 143 4.51 6.55 -24.18
CA GLY A 143 5.79 6.91 -24.80
C GLY A 143 6.26 5.85 -25.80
N ALA A 144 6.24 4.56 -25.42
CA ALA A 144 6.59 3.47 -26.32
C ALA A 144 5.64 3.38 -27.53
N MET A 145 4.34 3.64 -27.32
CA MET A 145 3.38 3.72 -28.42
C MET A 145 3.70 4.88 -29.36
N ILE A 146 3.96 6.07 -28.84
CA ILE A 146 4.34 7.25 -29.64
C ILE A 146 5.63 6.95 -30.42
N MET A 147 6.65 6.38 -29.76
CA MET A 147 7.92 6.00 -30.43
C MET A 147 7.69 4.96 -31.53
N ALA A 148 6.77 4.01 -31.32
CA ALA A 148 6.41 3.05 -32.39
C ALA A 148 5.76 3.76 -33.58
N PHE A 149 4.90 4.77 -33.38
CA PHE A 149 4.32 5.57 -34.46
C PHE A 149 5.35 6.41 -35.24
N THR A 150 6.42 6.85 -34.58
CA THR A 150 7.50 7.57 -35.25
C THR A 150 8.33 6.65 -36.16
N ILE A 151 8.35 5.35 -35.86
CA ILE A 151 9.07 4.35 -36.67
C ILE A 151 8.21 3.93 -37.89
N ASP A 152 7.01 3.42 -37.63
CA ASP A 152 6.10 3.00 -38.71
C ASP A 152 4.64 2.97 -38.23
N VAL A 153 3.77 3.67 -38.96
CA VAL A 153 2.34 3.79 -38.58
C VAL A 153 1.60 2.45 -38.68
N LYS A 154 1.89 1.60 -39.69
CA LYS A 154 1.19 0.32 -39.85
C LYS A 154 1.61 -0.70 -38.81
N ALA A 155 2.89 -0.76 -38.48
CA ALA A 155 3.38 -1.60 -37.39
C ALA A 155 2.87 -1.09 -36.01
N ALA A 156 2.76 0.22 -35.84
CA ALA A 156 2.25 0.83 -34.63
C ALA A 156 0.75 0.51 -34.34
N LEU A 157 -0.05 0.21 -35.37
CA LEU A 157 -1.45 -0.21 -35.15
C LEU A 157 -1.57 -1.51 -34.35
N VAL A 158 -0.55 -2.38 -34.38
CA VAL A 158 -0.51 -3.57 -33.53
C VAL A 158 -0.53 -3.20 -32.04
N PHE A 159 0.16 -2.10 -31.66
CA PHE A 159 0.16 -1.60 -30.28
C PHE A 159 -1.21 -1.07 -29.87
N VAL A 160 -1.90 -0.37 -30.77
CA VAL A 160 -3.26 0.15 -30.54
C VAL A 160 -4.24 -0.97 -30.26
N GLY A 161 -4.07 -2.14 -30.90
CA GLY A 161 -4.86 -3.34 -30.62
C GLY A 161 -4.43 -4.07 -29.35
N ALA A 162 -3.11 -4.27 -29.16
CA ALA A 162 -2.57 -5.06 -28.06
C ALA A 162 -2.77 -4.40 -26.68
N ILE A 163 -2.58 -3.08 -26.55
CA ILE A 163 -2.66 -2.38 -25.26
C ILE A 163 -4.06 -2.48 -24.64
N PRO A 164 -5.18 -2.20 -25.34
CA PRO A 164 -6.52 -2.38 -24.77
C PRO A 164 -6.82 -3.84 -24.40
N ILE A 165 -6.42 -4.81 -25.23
CA ILE A 165 -6.64 -6.23 -24.94
C ILE A 165 -5.88 -6.62 -23.66
N LEU A 166 -4.61 -6.23 -23.55
CA LEU A 166 -3.82 -6.46 -22.33
C LEU A 166 -4.44 -5.77 -21.10
N ALA A 167 -4.89 -4.53 -21.25
CA ALA A 167 -5.55 -3.80 -20.18
C ALA A 167 -6.83 -4.53 -19.72
N VAL A 168 -7.66 -4.97 -20.65
CA VAL A 168 -8.89 -5.73 -20.32
C VAL A 168 -8.57 -7.04 -19.59
N ILE A 169 -7.56 -7.79 -20.03
CA ILE A 169 -7.15 -9.03 -19.37
C ILE A 169 -6.63 -8.75 -17.96
N VAL A 170 -5.68 -7.83 -17.82
CA VAL A 170 -5.03 -7.54 -16.53
C VAL A 170 -6.03 -6.97 -15.53
N PHE A 171 -6.78 -5.93 -15.91
CA PHE A 171 -7.77 -5.31 -15.02
C PHE A 171 -8.99 -6.20 -14.83
N GLY A 172 -9.42 -6.95 -15.84
CA GLY A 172 -10.53 -7.90 -15.75
C GLY A 172 -10.25 -9.01 -14.72
N ILE A 173 -9.10 -9.67 -14.80
CA ILE A 173 -8.69 -10.68 -13.83
C ILE A 173 -8.53 -10.07 -12.45
N MET A 174 -7.87 -8.90 -12.33
CA MET A 174 -7.66 -8.22 -11.07
C MET A 174 -9.00 -7.86 -10.38
N LEU A 175 -9.95 -7.29 -11.11
CA LEU A 175 -11.25 -6.91 -10.57
C LEU A 175 -12.09 -8.13 -10.19
N SER A 176 -12.04 -9.21 -10.99
CA SER A 176 -12.76 -10.47 -10.70
C SER A 176 -12.18 -11.21 -9.51
N THR A 177 -10.87 -11.19 -9.31
CA THR A 177 -10.23 -11.90 -8.20
C THR A 177 -10.32 -11.17 -6.87
N ARG A 178 -10.45 -9.84 -6.88
CA ARG A 178 -10.53 -9.00 -5.67
C ARG A 178 -11.65 -9.43 -4.69
N PRO A 179 -12.92 -9.61 -5.09
CA PRO A 179 -13.97 -10.09 -4.19
C PRO A 179 -13.75 -11.53 -3.74
N LEU A 180 -13.12 -12.36 -4.57
CA LEU A 180 -12.82 -13.75 -4.24
C LEU A 180 -11.72 -13.83 -3.15
N TYR A 181 -10.67 -13.04 -3.23
CA TYR A 181 -9.68 -12.94 -2.16
C TYR A 181 -10.29 -12.47 -0.84
N LYS A 182 -11.30 -11.60 -0.87
CA LYS A 182 -12.04 -11.21 0.35
C LYS A 182 -12.78 -12.40 0.96
N LYS A 183 -13.38 -13.28 0.14
CA LYS A 183 -14.01 -14.53 0.61
C LYS A 183 -12.97 -15.50 1.20
N VAL A 184 -11.81 -15.64 0.55
CA VAL A 184 -10.68 -16.45 1.09
C VAL A 184 -10.27 -15.94 2.46
N GLN A 185 -10.13 -14.63 2.63
CA GLN A 185 -9.78 -14.04 3.92
C GLN A 185 -10.84 -14.35 5.00
N ALA A 186 -12.12 -14.20 4.69
CA ALA A 186 -13.20 -14.55 5.61
C ALA A 186 -13.19 -16.05 5.99
N GLY A 187 -12.88 -16.93 5.04
CA GLY A 187 -12.69 -18.36 5.32
C GLY A 187 -11.51 -18.64 6.24
N LEU A 188 -10.40 -17.93 6.05
CA LEU A 188 -9.22 -18.02 6.92
C LEU A 188 -9.55 -17.53 8.35
N ASP A 189 -10.27 -16.41 8.47
CA ASP A 189 -10.69 -15.86 9.77
C ASP A 189 -11.62 -16.85 10.51
N LYS A 190 -12.49 -17.57 9.79
CA LYS A 190 -13.33 -18.64 10.35
C LYS A 190 -12.48 -19.78 10.91
N ILE A 191 -11.46 -20.25 10.19
CA ILE A 191 -10.55 -21.30 10.66
C ILE A 191 -9.74 -20.85 11.88
N LEU A 192 -9.23 -19.62 11.86
CA LEU A 192 -8.54 -19.03 13.01
C LEU A 192 -9.46 -18.94 14.24
N GLY A 193 -10.76 -18.61 14.02
CA GLY A 193 -11.78 -18.63 15.06
C GLY A 193 -11.93 -20.02 15.69
N ILE A 194 -12.15 -21.07 14.87
CA ILE A 194 -12.26 -22.45 15.33
C ILE A 194 -11.00 -22.89 16.10
N THR A 195 -9.81 -22.55 15.57
CA THR A 195 -8.55 -22.88 16.24
C THR A 195 -8.44 -22.21 17.61
N ARG A 196 -8.82 -20.94 17.73
CA ARG A 196 -8.82 -20.20 19.01
C ARG A 196 -9.81 -20.79 19.99
N GLU A 197 -11.04 -21.09 19.56
CA GLU A 197 -12.06 -21.76 20.37
C GLU A 197 -11.55 -23.09 20.92
N ASN A 198 -10.94 -23.93 20.07
CA ASN A 198 -10.41 -25.24 20.46
C ASN A 198 -9.24 -25.13 21.43
N LEU A 199 -8.32 -24.16 21.23
CA LEU A 199 -7.18 -23.97 22.14
C LEU A 199 -7.61 -23.45 23.51
N THR A 200 -8.58 -22.53 23.56
CA THR A 200 -9.10 -21.99 24.83
C THR A 200 -10.03 -22.94 25.54
N GLY A 201 -10.84 -23.70 24.77
CA GLY A 201 -11.82 -24.68 25.28
C GLY A 201 -11.30 -26.12 25.42
N VAL A 202 -10.00 -26.38 25.26
CA VAL A 202 -9.45 -27.76 25.17
C VAL A 202 -9.83 -28.64 26.36
N ARG A 203 -9.92 -28.09 27.59
CA ARG A 203 -10.33 -28.84 28.77
C ARG A 203 -11.78 -29.29 28.71
N VAL A 204 -12.65 -28.44 28.21
CA VAL A 204 -14.09 -28.71 28.03
C VAL A 204 -14.29 -29.74 26.95
N ILE A 205 -13.63 -29.59 25.79
CA ILE A 205 -13.70 -30.53 24.66
C ILE A 205 -13.32 -31.95 25.12
N ARG A 206 -12.21 -32.09 25.87
CA ARG A 206 -11.76 -33.36 26.45
C ARG A 206 -12.71 -33.91 27.50
N ALA A 207 -13.24 -33.05 28.39
CA ALA A 207 -14.16 -33.51 29.44
C ALA A 207 -15.46 -34.10 28.87
N PHE A 208 -15.92 -33.60 27.68
CA PHE A 208 -17.09 -34.08 26.98
C PHE A 208 -16.80 -35.03 25.83
N ASN A 209 -15.54 -35.47 25.64
CA ASN A 209 -15.08 -36.40 24.58
C ASN A 209 -15.51 -35.95 23.17
N LYS A 210 -15.35 -34.64 22.86
CA LYS A 210 -15.80 -33.99 21.61
C LYS A 210 -14.67 -33.71 20.62
N GLU A 211 -13.47 -34.28 20.81
CA GLU A 211 -12.29 -34.03 19.98
C GLU A 211 -12.55 -34.37 18.51
N ASN A 212 -13.22 -35.51 18.25
CA ASN A 212 -13.50 -35.95 16.87
C ASN A 212 -14.46 -35.01 16.16
N GLU A 213 -15.50 -34.51 16.85
CA GLU A 213 -16.45 -33.55 16.27
C GLU A 213 -15.75 -32.22 15.89
N GLU A 214 -14.85 -31.73 16.77
CA GLU A 214 -14.10 -30.51 16.49
C GLU A 214 -13.05 -30.69 15.37
N VAL A 215 -12.42 -31.88 15.29
CA VAL A 215 -11.53 -32.22 14.17
C VAL A 215 -12.33 -32.23 12.85
N ASP A 216 -13.51 -32.82 12.82
CA ASP A 216 -14.33 -32.86 11.61
C ASP A 216 -14.87 -31.48 11.24
N ARG A 217 -15.28 -30.66 12.21
CA ARG A 217 -15.64 -29.25 12.00
C ARG A 217 -14.49 -28.46 11.37
N PHE A 218 -13.27 -28.65 11.90
CA PHE A 218 -12.07 -28.00 11.36
C PHE A 218 -11.79 -28.48 9.93
N LYS A 219 -11.77 -29.79 9.68
CA LYS A 219 -11.53 -30.39 8.36
C LYS A 219 -12.51 -29.85 7.32
N LYS A 220 -13.81 -29.83 7.61
CA LYS A 220 -14.85 -29.32 6.70
C LYS A 220 -14.60 -27.85 6.35
N SER A 221 -14.32 -27.02 7.35
CA SER A 221 -14.04 -25.60 7.10
C SER A 221 -12.74 -25.38 6.32
N ASN A 222 -11.72 -26.23 6.57
CA ASN A 222 -10.45 -26.19 5.85
C ASN A 222 -10.61 -26.65 4.37
N GLU A 223 -11.43 -27.66 4.12
CA GLU A 223 -11.75 -28.09 2.76
C GLU A 223 -12.50 -27.01 1.98
N GLU A 224 -13.51 -26.36 2.58
CA GLU A 224 -14.19 -25.20 1.99
C GLU A 224 -13.21 -24.10 1.59
N LEU A 225 -12.28 -23.75 2.50
CA LEU A 225 -11.24 -22.75 2.23
C LEU A 225 -10.29 -23.20 1.10
N ASN A 226 -9.86 -24.46 1.13
CA ASN A 226 -8.97 -25.03 0.11
C ASN A 226 -9.60 -25.00 -1.29
N HIS A 227 -10.88 -25.39 -1.40
CA HIS A 227 -11.62 -25.28 -2.65
C HIS A 227 -11.67 -23.84 -3.16
N LEU A 228 -11.97 -22.88 -2.29
CA LEU A 228 -12.01 -21.47 -2.64
C LEU A 228 -10.64 -20.94 -3.06
N GLN A 229 -9.59 -21.27 -2.32
CA GLN A 229 -8.21 -20.89 -2.66
C GLN A 229 -7.76 -21.46 -4.00
N LYS A 230 -8.06 -22.75 -4.28
CA LYS A 230 -7.77 -23.38 -5.57
C LYS A 230 -8.51 -22.69 -6.72
N PHE A 231 -9.79 -22.34 -6.53
CA PHE A 231 -10.57 -21.62 -7.53
C PHE A 231 -10.00 -20.24 -7.84
N VAL A 232 -9.67 -19.47 -6.78
CA VAL A 232 -9.04 -18.14 -6.93
C VAL A 232 -7.65 -18.26 -7.55
N GLY A 233 -6.89 -19.29 -7.14
CA GLY A 233 -5.57 -19.58 -7.70
C GLY A 233 -5.62 -19.90 -9.20
N LYS A 234 -6.61 -20.67 -9.65
CA LYS A 234 -6.83 -20.96 -11.09
C LYS A 234 -7.09 -19.67 -11.89
N ILE A 235 -7.98 -18.80 -11.41
CA ILE A 235 -8.30 -17.53 -12.09
C ILE A 235 -7.06 -16.60 -12.09
N SER A 236 -6.42 -16.42 -10.94
CA SER A 236 -5.22 -15.58 -10.83
C SER A 236 -4.05 -16.13 -11.66
N GLY A 237 -3.91 -17.46 -11.72
CA GLY A 237 -2.89 -18.14 -12.49
C GLY A 237 -3.03 -17.96 -14.01
N LEU A 238 -4.24 -17.68 -14.52
CA LEU A 238 -4.47 -17.38 -15.93
C LEU A 238 -3.89 -16.04 -16.37
N MET A 239 -3.58 -15.13 -15.45
CA MET A 239 -3.09 -13.78 -15.80
C MET A 239 -1.81 -13.83 -16.63
N ASN A 240 -0.79 -14.57 -16.17
CA ASN A 240 0.48 -14.67 -16.89
C ASN A 240 0.36 -15.37 -18.23
N PRO A 241 -0.23 -16.58 -18.36
CA PRO A 241 -0.39 -17.23 -19.66
C PRO A 241 -1.15 -16.39 -20.67
N LEU A 242 -2.26 -15.75 -20.26
CA LEU A 242 -3.05 -14.92 -21.17
C LEU A 242 -2.31 -13.67 -21.62
N THR A 243 -1.63 -12.97 -20.70
CA THR A 243 -0.84 -11.79 -21.04
C THR A 243 0.33 -12.14 -21.96
N TYR A 244 1.04 -13.24 -21.67
CA TYR A 244 2.12 -13.72 -22.56
C TYR A 244 1.61 -14.18 -23.91
N ALA A 245 0.45 -14.83 -23.99
CA ALA A 245 -0.15 -15.22 -25.27
C ALA A 245 -0.45 -13.99 -26.14
N VAL A 246 -1.09 -12.96 -25.58
CA VAL A 246 -1.40 -11.73 -26.31
C VAL A 246 -0.12 -11.03 -26.79
N VAL A 247 0.89 -10.93 -25.93
CA VAL A 247 2.15 -10.27 -26.29
C VAL A 247 2.87 -11.06 -27.38
N ASN A 248 2.98 -12.39 -27.26
CA ASN A 248 3.65 -13.21 -28.27
C ASN A 248 2.89 -13.17 -29.61
N ILE A 249 1.55 -13.20 -29.60
CA ILE A 249 0.75 -13.02 -30.82
C ILE A 249 1.01 -11.63 -31.42
N SER A 250 1.03 -10.59 -30.61
CA SER A 250 1.34 -9.23 -31.07
C SER A 250 2.76 -9.11 -31.62
N ILE A 251 3.73 -9.77 -30.99
CA ILE A 251 5.12 -9.84 -31.49
C ILE A 251 5.19 -10.59 -32.84
N ILE A 252 4.48 -11.73 -32.97
CA ILE A 252 4.43 -12.48 -34.24
C ILE A 252 3.84 -11.60 -35.35
N LEU A 253 2.71 -10.92 -35.07
CA LEU A 253 2.10 -9.99 -36.01
C LEU A 253 3.05 -8.83 -36.39
N LEU A 254 3.75 -8.29 -35.39
CA LEU A 254 4.70 -7.20 -35.59
C LEU A 254 5.91 -7.65 -36.43
N ILE A 255 6.44 -8.84 -36.20
CA ILE A 255 7.52 -9.43 -36.97
C ILE A 255 7.04 -9.70 -38.41
N TRP A 256 5.83 -10.24 -38.60
CA TRP A 256 5.24 -10.50 -39.90
C TRP A 256 5.08 -9.20 -40.70
N ILE A 257 4.42 -8.18 -40.13
CA ILE A 257 4.24 -6.87 -40.74
C ILE A 257 5.62 -6.24 -41.03
N GLY A 258 6.53 -6.30 -40.05
CA GLY A 258 7.88 -5.80 -40.14
C GLY A 258 8.66 -6.46 -41.29
N ALA A 259 8.62 -7.79 -41.42
CA ALA A 259 9.30 -8.52 -42.48
C ALA A 259 8.78 -8.12 -43.86
N VAL A 260 7.46 -8.01 -44.05
CA VAL A 260 6.86 -7.54 -45.32
C VAL A 260 7.35 -6.12 -45.65
N ARG A 261 7.42 -5.24 -44.65
CA ARG A 261 7.84 -3.85 -44.86
C ARG A 261 9.36 -3.69 -45.02
N VAL A 262 10.15 -4.56 -44.41
CA VAL A 262 11.60 -4.62 -44.66
C VAL A 262 11.86 -5.06 -46.09
N ASN A 263 11.14 -6.09 -46.58
CA ASN A 263 11.26 -6.55 -47.94
C ASN A 263 10.82 -5.49 -48.98
N SER A 264 9.88 -4.61 -48.64
CA SER A 264 9.46 -3.46 -49.45
C SER A 264 10.39 -2.24 -49.31
N GLY A 265 11.45 -2.30 -48.53
CA GLY A 265 12.41 -1.21 -48.32
C GLY A 265 11.90 -0.04 -47.50
N THR A 266 10.71 -0.19 -46.81
CA THR A 266 10.10 0.89 -46.02
C THR A 266 10.51 0.86 -44.57
N LEU A 267 10.98 -0.26 -44.01
CA LEU A 267 11.52 -0.43 -42.67
C LEU A 267 12.93 -1.08 -42.76
N THR A 268 13.70 -0.87 -41.68
CA THR A 268 14.98 -1.55 -41.49
C THR A 268 14.85 -2.68 -40.47
N GLN A 269 15.80 -3.61 -40.45
CA GLN A 269 15.81 -4.73 -39.51
C GLN A 269 15.92 -4.25 -38.05
N GLY A 270 16.76 -3.25 -37.79
CA GLY A 270 16.91 -2.68 -36.46
C GLY A 270 15.65 -1.98 -35.96
N GLN A 271 14.88 -1.34 -36.86
CA GLN A 271 13.59 -0.74 -36.50
C GLN A 271 12.56 -1.80 -36.03
N VAL A 272 12.55 -2.99 -36.68
CA VAL A 272 11.69 -4.10 -36.24
C VAL A 272 12.11 -4.59 -34.86
N VAL A 273 13.41 -4.66 -34.56
CA VAL A 273 13.92 -5.00 -33.21
C VAL A 273 13.55 -3.94 -32.18
N ALA A 274 13.59 -2.65 -32.55
CA ALA A 274 13.15 -1.57 -31.65
C ALA A 274 11.65 -1.69 -31.31
N LEU A 275 10.79 -1.97 -32.29
CA LEU A 275 9.37 -2.20 -32.11
C LEU A 275 9.10 -3.40 -31.16
N TYR A 276 9.85 -4.51 -31.34
CA TYR A 276 9.80 -5.67 -30.46
C TYR A 276 10.11 -5.29 -29.01
N ASN A 277 11.18 -4.51 -28.79
CA ASN A 277 11.56 -4.06 -27.45
C ASN A 277 10.49 -3.17 -26.82
N TYR A 278 9.87 -2.24 -27.56
CA TYR A 278 8.77 -1.43 -27.08
C TYR A 278 7.56 -2.27 -26.65
N MET A 279 7.19 -3.29 -27.44
CA MET A 279 6.09 -4.18 -27.09
C MET A 279 6.35 -4.93 -25.77
N SER A 280 7.58 -5.43 -25.59
CA SER A 280 7.98 -6.12 -24.36
C SER A 280 7.98 -5.19 -23.14
N GLN A 281 8.41 -3.93 -23.28
CA GLN A 281 8.35 -2.93 -22.21
C GLN A 281 6.91 -2.63 -21.77
N ILE A 282 5.99 -2.49 -22.71
CA ILE A 282 4.57 -2.21 -22.41
C ILE A 282 3.96 -3.30 -21.51
N LEU A 283 4.24 -4.58 -21.80
CA LEU A 283 3.76 -5.68 -20.97
C LEU A 283 4.22 -5.53 -19.51
N VAL A 284 5.53 -5.32 -19.32
CA VAL A 284 6.11 -5.20 -17.98
C VAL A 284 5.51 -4.02 -17.22
N GLU A 285 5.31 -2.89 -17.90
CA GLU A 285 4.75 -1.69 -17.26
C GLU A 285 3.25 -1.80 -16.94
N LEU A 286 2.46 -2.51 -17.76
CA LEU A 286 1.05 -2.78 -17.44
C LEU A 286 0.90 -3.67 -16.21
N ILE A 287 1.76 -4.69 -16.04
CA ILE A 287 1.76 -5.53 -14.84
C ILE A 287 2.16 -4.70 -13.60
N LYS A 288 3.18 -3.84 -13.72
CA LYS A 288 3.58 -2.93 -12.63
C LYS A 288 2.45 -1.98 -12.25
N LEU A 289 1.73 -1.44 -13.23
CA LEU A 289 0.60 -0.54 -13.01
C LEU A 289 -0.56 -1.24 -12.27
N ALA A 290 -0.87 -2.49 -12.63
CA ALA A 290 -1.89 -3.27 -11.92
C ALA A 290 -1.52 -3.50 -10.45
N ASN A 291 -0.27 -3.89 -10.18
CA ASN A 291 0.23 -4.07 -8.82
C ASN A 291 0.24 -2.75 -8.03
N LEU A 292 0.53 -1.63 -8.68
CA LEU A 292 0.47 -0.30 -8.07
C LEU A 292 -0.95 0.02 -7.59
N VAL A 293 -1.98 -0.21 -8.40
CA VAL A 293 -3.39 0.03 -8.04
C VAL A 293 -3.78 -0.77 -6.79
N ILE A 294 -3.35 -2.03 -6.70
CA ILE A 294 -3.58 -2.88 -5.51
C ILE A 294 -2.94 -2.26 -4.26
N ASN A 295 -1.67 -1.86 -4.35
CA ASN A 295 -0.94 -1.29 -3.22
C ASN A 295 -1.50 0.07 -2.78
N ILE A 296 -1.90 0.93 -3.72
CA ILE A 296 -2.59 2.19 -3.42
C ILE A 296 -3.90 1.91 -2.67
N THR A 297 -4.71 0.96 -3.13
CA THR A 297 -5.98 0.61 -2.48
C THR A 297 -5.76 0.15 -1.03
N LYS A 298 -4.74 -0.67 -0.79
CA LYS A 298 -4.36 -1.10 0.58
C LYS A 298 -3.92 0.09 1.44
N ALA A 299 -3.06 0.96 0.91
CA ALA A 299 -2.58 2.14 1.62
C ALA A 299 -3.73 3.10 1.98
N LEU A 300 -4.70 3.30 1.08
CA LEU A 300 -5.88 4.12 1.32
C LEU A 300 -6.77 3.52 2.43
N ALA A 301 -6.97 2.21 2.42
CA ALA A 301 -7.72 1.53 3.48
C ALA A 301 -7.05 1.73 4.85
N CYS A 302 -5.72 1.59 4.92
CA CYS A 302 -4.95 1.85 6.14
C CYS A 302 -5.05 3.32 6.58
N ALA A 303 -4.94 4.25 5.65
CA ALA A 303 -5.10 5.68 5.93
C ALA A 303 -6.48 6.02 6.51
N ASN A 304 -7.55 5.43 5.97
CA ASN A 304 -8.90 5.65 6.50
C ASN A 304 -9.05 5.09 7.92
N ARG A 305 -8.42 3.97 8.24
CA ARG A 305 -8.41 3.43 9.61
C ARG A 305 -7.67 4.33 10.59
N ILE A 306 -6.55 4.92 10.16
CA ILE A 306 -5.80 5.91 10.95
C ILE A 306 -6.63 7.19 11.13
N ASP A 307 -7.29 7.67 10.06
CA ASP A 307 -8.20 8.81 10.14
C ASP A 307 -9.35 8.55 11.12
N GLY A 308 -9.84 7.30 11.23
CA GLY A 308 -10.84 6.88 12.22
C GLY A 308 -10.38 7.10 13.66
N VAL A 309 -9.13 6.78 13.99
CA VAL A 309 -8.57 7.04 15.33
C VAL A 309 -8.50 8.54 15.61
N PHE A 310 -8.04 9.33 14.63
CA PHE A 310 -8.01 10.79 14.78
C PHE A 310 -9.39 11.44 14.89
N ALA A 311 -10.46 10.79 14.46
CA ALA A 311 -11.81 11.29 14.57
C ALA A 311 -12.40 11.16 15.98
N VAL A 312 -11.85 10.25 16.78
CA VAL A 312 -12.24 10.05 18.17
C VAL A 312 -11.73 11.24 18.99
N LYS A 313 -12.63 11.88 19.71
CA LYS A 313 -12.31 12.99 20.62
C LYS A 313 -12.32 12.47 22.05
N SER A 314 -11.44 13.00 22.89
CA SER A 314 -11.46 12.72 24.32
C SER A 314 -12.79 13.18 24.93
N SER A 315 -13.39 12.34 25.75
CA SER A 315 -14.57 12.69 26.57
C SER A 315 -14.22 13.63 27.73
N MET A 316 -12.91 13.67 28.11
CA MET A 316 -12.42 14.58 29.14
C MET A 316 -11.99 15.90 28.49
N ALA A 317 -12.53 16.99 29.00
CA ALA A 317 -12.14 18.35 28.65
C ALA A 317 -11.36 19.00 29.77
N ASP A 318 -10.34 19.78 29.45
CA ASP A 318 -9.62 20.56 30.47
C ASP A 318 -10.54 21.58 31.12
N GLY A 319 -10.44 21.73 32.46
CA GLY A 319 -11.12 22.78 33.19
C GLY A 319 -10.64 24.17 32.80
N LYS A 320 -11.50 25.18 33.00
CA LYS A 320 -11.17 26.57 32.71
C LYS A 320 -10.70 27.34 33.93
N LEU A 321 -10.69 26.70 35.11
CA LEU A 321 -10.24 27.33 36.33
C LEU A 321 -8.71 27.35 36.42
N ASP A 322 -8.14 28.51 36.56
CA ASP A 322 -6.72 28.69 36.87
C ASP A 322 -6.51 28.60 38.37
N ILE A 323 -5.85 27.52 38.80
CA ILE A 323 -5.58 27.26 40.24
C ILE A 323 -4.62 28.30 40.82
N SER A 324 -3.88 29.06 40.00
CA SER A 324 -2.96 30.10 40.45
C SER A 324 -3.68 31.30 41.15
N GLU A 325 -4.95 31.53 40.85
CA GLU A 325 -5.73 32.63 41.43
C GLU A 325 -6.50 32.26 42.71
N THR A 326 -6.65 30.98 43.04
CA THR A 326 -7.23 30.54 44.32
C THR A 326 -6.19 30.71 45.42
N GLY A 327 -6.30 31.82 46.16
CA GLY A 327 -5.42 32.15 47.27
C GLY A 327 -5.36 31.00 48.30
N LYS A 328 -4.22 30.85 48.95
CA LYS A 328 -3.92 29.85 50.00
C LYS A 328 -4.87 30.01 51.21
N ASN A 329 -6.16 29.71 51.04
CA ASN A 329 -7.11 29.73 52.12
C ASN A 329 -7.09 28.35 52.80
N THR A 330 -6.39 28.26 53.94
CA THR A 330 -6.23 27.03 54.71
C THR A 330 -7.54 26.55 55.39
N GLN A 331 -8.62 27.33 55.31
CA GLN A 331 -9.92 26.99 55.86
C GLN A 331 -10.84 26.27 54.87
N VAL A 332 -10.42 26.04 53.64
CA VAL A 332 -11.20 25.32 52.63
C VAL A 332 -10.59 23.93 52.44
N PRO A 333 -11.40 22.85 52.35
CA PRO A 333 -10.88 21.52 52.05
C PRO A 333 -10.03 21.51 50.79
N ALA A 334 -8.87 20.82 50.80
CA ALA A 334 -8.03 20.62 49.64
C ALA A 334 -8.71 19.73 48.62
N VAL A 335 -9.49 18.75 49.08
CA VAL A 335 -10.30 17.85 48.27
C VAL A 335 -11.62 17.61 48.97
N GLU A 336 -12.72 17.71 48.24
CA GLU A 336 -14.06 17.44 48.76
C GLU A 336 -14.85 16.60 47.76
N PHE A 337 -15.37 15.46 48.21
CA PHE A 337 -16.28 14.60 47.45
C PHE A 337 -17.68 14.76 48.06
N LYS A 338 -18.67 15.11 47.22
CA LYS A 338 -20.08 15.25 47.58
C LYS A 338 -20.95 14.42 46.67
N ASN A 339 -21.53 13.34 47.16
CA ASN A 339 -22.43 12.43 46.45
C ASN A 339 -21.80 11.98 45.12
N VAL A 340 -20.51 11.62 45.13
CA VAL A 340 -19.79 11.24 43.93
C VAL A 340 -20.07 9.79 43.56
N CYS A 341 -20.65 9.59 42.40
CA CYS A 341 -20.84 8.29 41.78
C CYS A 341 -19.92 8.14 40.55
N LEU A 342 -19.35 6.96 40.33
CA LEU A 342 -18.56 6.63 39.17
C LEU A 342 -19.04 5.35 38.52
N LYS A 343 -19.38 5.44 37.24
CA LYS A 343 -19.69 4.30 36.35
C LYS A 343 -18.73 4.22 35.21
N TYR A 344 -18.07 3.07 35.03
CA TYR A 344 -17.23 2.85 33.87
C TYR A 344 -18.08 2.68 32.58
N ALA A 345 -17.60 3.21 31.46
CA ALA A 345 -18.27 3.03 30.19
C ALA A 345 -18.34 1.53 29.84
N GLY A 346 -19.57 1.03 29.60
CA GLY A 346 -19.82 -0.40 29.38
C GLY A 346 -20.01 -1.24 30.62
N GLY A 347 -19.85 -0.69 31.81
CA GLY A 347 -20.20 -1.34 33.10
C GLY A 347 -21.71 -1.34 33.37
N GLY A 348 -22.25 -2.45 33.88
CA GLY A 348 -23.69 -2.57 34.25
C GLY A 348 -24.06 -1.76 35.46
N GLU A 349 -23.21 -1.76 36.50
CA GLU A 349 -23.43 -1.12 37.79
C GLU A 349 -22.41 -0.03 38.06
N GLU A 350 -22.68 0.84 39.02
CA GLU A 350 -21.75 1.87 39.47
C GLU A 350 -20.58 1.23 40.23
N ALA A 351 -19.37 1.64 39.88
CA ALA A 351 -18.16 1.20 40.58
C ALA A 351 -17.95 1.93 41.93
N LEU A 352 -18.44 3.15 42.04
CA LEU A 352 -18.51 3.95 43.26
C LEU A 352 -19.90 4.56 43.33
N THR A 353 -20.52 4.50 44.53
CA THR A 353 -21.85 5.03 44.79
C THR A 353 -21.80 5.89 46.03
N ASP A 354 -22.30 7.13 45.94
CA ASP A 354 -22.51 8.08 47.04
C ASP A 354 -21.26 8.29 47.92
N ILE A 355 -20.12 8.57 47.31
CA ILE A 355 -18.88 8.84 48.05
C ILE A 355 -18.92 10.27 48.59
N ASN A 356 -18.82 10.38 49.92
CA ASN A 356 -18.84 11.64 50.65
C ASN A 356 -17.68 11.71 51.64
N PHE A 357 -16.70 12.58 51.40
CA PHE A 357 -15.64 12.92 52.36
C PHE A 357 -14.95 14.22 52.00
N SER A 358 -14.26 14.82 52.95
CA SER A 358 -13.45 16.02 52.75
C SER A 358 -12.08 15.83 53.41
N VAL A 359 -11.05 16.43 52.79
CA VAL A 359 -9.66 16.39 53.27
C VAL A 359 -9.12 17.81 53.35
N MET A 360 -8.63 18.18 54.49
CA MET A 360 -8.04 19.50 54.74
C MET A 360 -6.55 19.54 54.27
N PRO A 361 -6.01 20.71 53.95
CA PRO A 361 -4.60 20.86 53.64
C PRO A 361 -3.70 20.33 54.75
N GLY A 362 -2.79 19.38 54.42
CA GLY A 362 -1.88 18.75 55.38
C GLY A 362 -2.38 17.47 56.03
N GLU A 363 -3.63 17.08 55.81
CA GLU A 363 -4.15 15.78 56.28
C GLU A 363 -3.71 14.61 55.42
N THR A 364 -3.57 13.45 56.04
CA THR A 364 -3.27 12.18 55.37
C THR A 364 -4.50 11.27 55.44
N VAL A 365 -4.97 10.83 54.26
CA VAL A 365 -6.08 9.90 54.14
C VAL A 365 -5.60 8.55 53.65
N GLY A 366 -5.93 7.48 54.36
CA GLY A 366 -5.68 6.10 53.98
C GLY A 366 -6.91 5.46 53.33
N VAL A 367 -6.82 4.99 52.08
CA VAL A 367 -7.90 4.26 51.41
C VAL A 367 -7.54 2.77 51.42
N ILE A 368 -8.37 1.97 52.14
CA ILE A 368 -8.16 0.53 52.33
C ILE A 368 -9.31 -0.25 51.66
N GLY A 369 -9.00 -1.32 50.98
CA GLY A 369 -10.00 -2.18 50.35
C GLY A 369 -9.38 -3.35 49.58
N GLY A 370 -10.16 -4.36 49.26
CA GLY A 370 -9.76 -5.50 48.45
C GLY A 370 -9.49 -5.12 47.00
N THR A 371 -8.90 -6.06 46.20
CA THR A 371 -8.74 -5.86 44.79
C THR A 371 -10.11 -5.79 44.10
N GLY A 372 -10.35 -4.75 43.31
CA GLY A 372 -11.63 -4.52 42.64
C GLY A 372 -12.69 -3.79 43.49
N SER A 373 -12.38 -3.30 44.69
CA SER A 373 -13.30 -2.55 45.53
C SER A 373 -13.52 -1.09 45.14
N GLY A 374 -12.96 -0.62 44.05
CA GLY A 374 -13.12 0.77 43.59
C GLY A 374 -12.17 1.80 44.22
N LYS A 375 -11.15 1.38 45.00
CA LYS A 375 -10.18 2.28 45.64
C LYS A 375 -9.21 2.94 44.65
#